data_1441465a0616a548ab97adaa6cbd82a7
#
_entry.id   1441465a0616a548ab97adaa6cbd82a7
#
_cell.length_a   1.000
_cell.length_b   1.000
_cell.length_c   1.000
_cell.angle_alpha   90.00
_cell.angle_beta   90.00
_cell.angle_gamma   90.00
#
_symmetry.space_group_name_H-M   'P 1'
#
loop_
_entity.id
_entity.type
_entity.pdbx_description
1 polymer ?
#
loop_
_entity_poly.entity_id
_entity_poly.type
_entity_poly.pdbx_seq_one_letter_code
_entity_poly.pdbx_strand_id
1 'polypeptide(L)'
;TNALAKEKFANVDSLQEALNTGFSRLHYLFPDWEIPAKVYLFVSGFNSSVIYYENIIGVGTDMYLGSDYPYYNQVVYDYQKQTMRKECIVGDIMSMYLSYHIAYNSKYNRLLEQMIFRGKQMFLLRQLLPDEPEWEIIGYSQEQWNWCELYERAIWNRIMEKKDLFKTESLVLSSYMNDGPFTAEVTQDSPGRLGQWVGWRIVNSYMRNNKEV
;
A
#
# COMPACT_ATOMS: atom_id res chain seq x y z
N THR A 1 13.64 22.27 -0.65
CA THR A 1 13.19 20.97 -1.18
C THR A 1 14.21 20.38 -2.15
N ASN A 2 14.52 21.03 -3.30
CA ASN A 2 15.45 20.48 -4.31
C ASN A 2 16.84 20.12 -3.77
N ALA A 3 17.45 20.97 -2.94
CA ALA A 3 18.77 20.71 -2.35
C ALA A 3 18.72 19.48 -1.44
N LEU A 4 17.73 19.39 -0.56
CA LEU A 4 17.54 18.27 0.34
C LEU A 4 17.24 16.97 -0.41
N ALA A 5 16.41 17.01 -1.46
CA ALA A 5 16.14 15.85 -2.30
C ALA A 5 17.45 15.34 -2.96
N LYS A 6 18.25 16.22 -3.54
CA LYS A 6 19.55 15.86 -4.12
C LYS A 6 20.49 15.25 -3.09
N GLU A 7 20.53 15.77 -1.87
CA GLU A 7 21.37 15.25 -0.79
C GLU A 7 20.89 13.85 -0.35
N LYS A 8 19.60 13.68 -0.02
CA LYS A 8 19.04 12.40 0.44
C LYS A 8 19.11 11.28 -0.61
N PHE A 9 19.06 11.65 -1.89
CA PHE A 9 19.12 10.71 -3.01
C PHE A 9 20.46 10.74 -3.77
N ALA A 10 21.51 11.31 -3.17
CA ALA A 10 22.85 11.30 -3.77
C ALA A 10 23.42 9.87 -3.91
N ASN A 11 23.10 8.99 -2.97
CA ASN A 11 23.37 7.56 -3.08
C ASN A 11 22.05 6.79 -3.14
N VAL A 12 21.89 5.97 -4.18
CA VAL A 12 20.71 5.15 -4.45
C VAL A 12 21.04 3.65 -4.59
N ASP A 13 22.23 3.23 -4.25
CA ASP A 13 22.71 1.86 -4.44
C ASP A 13 21.79 0.86 -3.73
N SER A 14 21.46 1.10 -2.45
CA SER A 14 20.56 0.24 -1.68
C SER A 14 19.12 0.21 -2.28
N LEU A 15 18.64 1.33 -2.76
CA LEU A 15 17.34 1.42 -3.44
C LEU A 15 17.35 0.61 -4.74
N GLN A 16 18.42 0.73 -5.52
CA GLN A 16 18.57 -0.03 -6.77
C GLN A 16 18.66 -1.54 -6.50
N GLU A 17 19.39 -1.96 -5.48
CA GLU A 17 19.51 -3.37 -5.10
C GLU A 17 18.15 -3.94 -4.66
N ALA A 18 17.42 -3.22 -3.81
CA ALA A 18 16.09 -3.61 -3.36
C ALA A 18 15.08 -3.70 -4.53
N LEU A 19 15.11 -2.74 -5.46
CA LEU A 19 14.28 -2.76 -6.66
C LEU A 19 14.62 -3.95 -7.56
N ASN A 20 15.90 -4.21 -7.81
CA ASN A 20 16.35 -5.35 -8.62
C ASN A 20 15.87 -6.66 -7.99
N THR A 21 15.95 -6.79 -6.67
CA THR A 21 15.47 -7.97 -5.94
C THR A 21 13.96 -8.13 -6.09
N GLY A 22 13.19 -7.06 -5.87
CA GLY A 22 11.73 -7.07 -6.01
C GLY A 22 11.29 -7.43 -7.44
N PHE A 23 11.89 -6.81 -8.46
CA PHE A 23 11.56 -7.12 -9.86
C PHE A 23 12.03 -8.51 -10.30
N SER A 24 13.13 -9.04 -9.75
CA SER A 24 13.54 -10.42 -10.01
C SER A 24 12.52 -11.42 -9.47
N ARG A 25 12.00 -11.19 -8.25
CA ARG A 25 10.92 -12.01 -7.67
C ARG A 25 9.62 -11.87 -8.47
N LEU A 26 9.29 -10.65 -8.91
CA LEU A 26 8.13 -10.39 -9.76
C LEU A 26 8.21 -11.18 -11.07
N HIS A 27 9.36 -11.13 -11.75
CA HIS A 27 9.57 -11.86 -13.00
C HIS A 27 9.51 -13.39 -12.80
N TYR A 28 9.99 -13.89 -11.66
CA TYR A 28 9.85 -15.31 -11.31
C TYR A 28 8.38 -15.72 -11.15
N LEU A 29 7.56 -14.88 -10.51
CA LEU A 29 6.13 -15.17 -10.30
C LEU A 29 5.28 -14.92 -11.56
N PHE A 30 5.67 -13.94 -12.37
CA PHE A 30 4.95 -13.51 -13.57
C PHE A 30 5.93 -13.31 -14.74
N PRO A 31 6.42 -14.42 -15.34
CA PRO A 31 7.46 -14.34 -16.38
C PRO A 31 7.02 -13.58 -17.64
N ASP A 32 5.72 -13.54 -17.91
CA ASP A 32 5.16 -12.84 -19.07
C ASP A 32 5.00 -11.32 -18.85
N TRP A 33 5.23 -10.81 -17.63
CA TRP A 33 5.15 -9.38 -17.37
C TRP A 33 6.45 -8.68 -17.75
N GLU A 34 6.33 -7.62 -18.50
CA GLU A 34 7.48 -6.81 -18.89
C GLU A 34 8.03 -6.04 -17.68
N ILE A 35 9.30 -6.20 -17.38
CA ILE A 35 9.95 -5.45 -16.29
C ILE A 35 10.27 -4.03 -16.75
N PRO A 36 10.01 -3.00 -15.91
CA PRO A 36 10.29 -1.61 -16.25
C PRO A 36 11.75 -1.40 -16.66
N ALA A 37 11.94 -0.75 -17.80
CA ALA A 37 13.28 -0.55 -18.39
C ALA A 37 14.14 0.40 -17.56
N LYS A 38 13.52 1.39 -16.90
CA LYS A 38 14.21 2.44 -16.15
C LYS A 38 13.37 2.97 -14.99
N VAL A 39 14.06 3.39 -13.94
CA VAL A 39 13.49 4.17 -12.83
C VAL A 39 14.17 5.53 -12.81
N TYR A 40 13.40 6.61 -12.91
CA TYR A 40 13.89 7.98 -12.82
C TYR A 40 13.48 8.63 -11.51
N LEU A 41 14.38 9.35 -10.90
CA LEU A 41 14.12 10.21 -9.76
C LEU A 41 13.90 11.64 -10.24
N PHE A 42 12.80 12.26 -9.79
CA PHE A 42 12.49 13.66 -10.15
C PHE A 42 11.86 14.40 -8.97
N VAL A 43 11.69 15.70 -9.09
CA VAL A 43 10.97 16.50 -8.09
C VAL A 43 9.59 16.80 -8.64
N SER A 44 8.56 16.30 -7.97
CA SER A 44 7.16 16.34 -8.44
C SER A 44 6.42 17.65 -8.08
N GLY A 45 6.97 18.45 -7.18
CA GLY A 45 6.25 19.56 -6.56
C GLY A 45 5.16 19.08 -5.60
N PHE A 46 5.39 17.97 -4.90
CA PHE A 46 4.45 17.29 -3.98
C PHE A 46 3.15 16.79 -4.63
N ASN A 47 3.19 16.48 -5.92
CA ASN A 47 2.00 16.05 -6.66
C ASN A 47 1.94 14.54 -6.92
N SER A 48 3.08 13.86 -6.96
CA SER A 48 3.13 12.45 -7.30
C SER A 48 4.28 11.73 -6.60
N SER A 49 3.97 10.62 -5.95
CA SER A 49 4.97 9.74 -5.31
C SER A 49 5.60 8.81 -6.33
N VAL A 50 4.80 8.03 -7.04
CA VAL A 50 5.24 7.11 -8.11
C VAL A 50 4.34 7.28 -9.32
N ILE A 51 4.93 7.31 -10.51
CA ILE A 51 4.24 7.30 -11.79
C ILE A 51 4.78 6.17 -12.67
N TYR A 52 3.92 5.60 -13.51
CA TYR A 52 4.31 4.59 -14.51
C TYR A 52 3.79 5.00 -15.87
N TYR A 53 4.68 5.06 -16.84
CA TYR A 53 4.34 5.42 -18.21
C TYR A 53 5.33 4.78 -19.21
N GLU A 54 4.83 4.13 -20.26
CA GLU A 54 5.64 3.54 -21.34
C GLU A 54 6.85 2.73 -20.85
N ASN A 55 6.61 1.81 -19.89
CA ASN A 55 7.65 0.96 -19.30
C ASN A 55 8.76 1.71 -18.53
N ILE A 56 8.46 2.93 -18.06
CA ILE A 56 9.33 3.76 -17.24
C ILE A 56 8.62 4.09 -15.92
N ILE A 57 9.36 4.01 -14.82
CA ILE A 57 8.89 4.45 -13.51
C ILE A 57 9.53 5.80 -13.18
N GLY A 58 8.72 6.75 -12.74
CA GLY A 58 9.17 7.98 -12.13
C GLY A 58 8.87 8.00 -10.63
N VAL A 59 9.85 8.42 -9.82
CA VAL A 59 9.73 8.57 -8.37
C VAL A 59 9.89 10.04 -7.99
N GLY A 60 8.85 10.62 -7.42
CA GLY A 60 8.85 11.98 -6.90
C GLY A 60 9.60 12.06 -5.57
N THR A 61 10.90 12.39 -5.60
CA THR A 61 11.78 12.37 -4.43
C THR A 61 11.35 13.31 -3.32
N ASP A 62 10.65 14.37 -3.65
CA ASP A 62 10.07 15.31 -2.70
C ASP A 62 8.91 14.72 -1.89
N MET A 63 8.36 13.59 -2.30
CA MET A 63 7.37 12.82 -1.53
C MET A 63 8.01 11.86 -0.50
N TYR A 64 9.37 11.76 -0.44
CA TYR A 64 10.09 10.80 0.39
C TYR A 64 11.24 11.44 1.19
N LEU A 65 11.04 12.68 1.65
CA LEU A 65 12.06 13.43 2.38
C LEU A 65 12.16 13.05 3.87
N GLY A 66 11.28 12.19 4.36
CA GLY A 66 11.17 11.79 5.76
C GLY A 66 9.88 12.31 6.39
N SER A 67 9.26 11.49 7.25
CA SER A 67 7.97 11.79 7.89
C SER A 67 7.95 13.10 8.70
N ASP A 68 9.13 13.54 9.15
CA ASP A 68 9.38 14.73 9.94
C ASP A 68 9.70 15.99 9.11
N TYR A 69 9.70 15.88 7.76
CA TYR A 69 10.00 17.02 6.90
C TYR A 69 8.97 18.16 7.10
N PRO A 70 9.40 19.36 7.58
CA PRO A 70 8.45 20.37 8.08
C PRO A 70 7.45 20.89 7.05
N TYR A 71 7.81 20.91 5.76
CA TYR A 71 6.92 21.41 4.71
C TYR A 71 5.71 20.50 4.50
N TYR A 72 5.80 19.22 4.86
CA TYR A 72 4.64 18.30 4.77
C TYR A 72 3.46 18.76 5.63
N ASN A 73 3.69 19.50 6.72
CA ASN A 73 2.61 20.10 7.51
C ASN A 73 1.71 21.05 6.73
N GLN A 74 2.15 21.53 5.56
CA GLN A 74 1.42 22.48 4.72
C GLN A 74 0.74 21.83 3.51
N VAL A 75 1.13 20.62 3.13
CA VAL A 75 0.74 20.02 1.86
C VAL A 75 0.08 18.66 1.97
N VAL A 76 0.22 17.95 3.11
CA VAL A 76 -0.38 16.64 3.35
C VAL A 76 -0.96 16.52 4.75
N TYR A 77 -1.86 15.58 4.96
CA TYR A 77 -2.39 15.27 6.29
C TYR A 77 -1.40 14.44 7.13
N ASP A 78 -1.50 14.54 8.45
CA ASP A 78 -0.57 13.87 9.38
C ASP A 78 -0.49 12.36 9.18
N TYR A 79 -1.63 11.70 8.92
CA TYR A 79 -1.68 10.26 8.70
C TYR A 79 -0.96 9.79 7.41
N GLN A 80 -0.71 10.68 6.46
CA GLN A 80 0.01 10.37 5.22
C GLN A 80 1.53 10.43 5.40
N LYS A 81 2.04 11.22 6.34
CA LYS A 81 3.47 11.47 6.50
C LYS A 81 4.28 10.22 6.84
N GLN A 82 3.68 9.25 7.54
CA GLN A 82 4.39 8.05 7.98
C GLN A 82 4.97 7.21 6.82
N THR A 83 4.37 7.27 5.64
CA THR A 83 4.87 6.57 4.44
C THR A 83 5.73 7.45 3.54
N MET A 84 5.92 8.74 3.87
CA MET A 84 6.69 9.69 3.07
C MET A 84 8.19 9.67 3.40
N ARG A 85 8.79 8.48 3.35
CA ARG A 85 10.21 8.22 3.66
C ARG A 85 10.82 7.27 2.65
N LYS A 86 12.13 7.34 2.45
CA LYS A 86 12.88 6.64 1.38
C LYS A 86 12.63 5.12 1.40
N GLU A 87 12.46 4.55 2.57
CA GLU A 87 12.24 3.12 2.79
C GLU A 87 10.93 2.62 2.14
N CYS A 88 9.93 3.49 2.00
CA CYS A 88 8.63 3.13 1.41
C CYS A 88 8.65 3.07 -0.13
N ILE A 89 9.68 3.60 -0.79
CA ILE A 89 9.73 3.74 -2.26
C ILE A 89 9.57 2.38 -2.96
N VAL A 90 10.26 1.35 -2.50
CA VAL A 90 10.20 0.02 -3.14
C VAL A 90 8.80 -0.57 -3.04
N GLY A 91 8.19 -0.48 -1.84
CA GLY A 91 6.81 -0.91 -1.60
C GLY A 91 5.81 -0.18 -2.49
N ASP A 92 5.93 1.14 -2.60
CA ASP A 92 5.05 1.97 -3.42
C ASP A 92 5.20 1.65 -4.92
N ILE A 93 6.43 1.45 -5.40
CA ILE A 93 6.68 1.03 -6.80
C ILE A 93 6.04 -0.32 -7.08
N MET A 94 6.30 -1.33 -6.23
CA MET A 94 5.75 -2.66 -6.42
C MET A 94 4.21 -2.67 -6.32
N SER A 95 3.64 -1.93 -5.36
CA SER A 95 2.19 -1.78 -5.20
C SER A 95 1.54 -1.12 -6.42
N MET A 96 2.14 -0.04 -6.93
CA MET A 96 1.70 0.63 -8.15
C MET A 96 1.78 -0.31 -9.34
N TYR A 97 2.89 -1.05 -9.50
CA TYR A 97 3.11 -1.97 -10.60
C TYR A 97 2.10 -3.13 -10.59
N LEU A 98 1.85 -3.73 -9.43
CA LEU A 98 0.79 -4.74 -9.25
C LEU A 98 -0.59 -4.17 -9.61
N SER A 99 -0.89 -2.93 -9.21
CA SER A 99 -2.16 -2.29 -9.49
C SER A 99 -2.36 -1.99 -10.98
N TYR A 100 -1.29 -1.74 -11.71
CA TYR A 100 -1.33 -1.55 -13.16
C TYR A 100 -1.65 -2.86 -13.91
N HIS A 101 -1.05 -3.98 -13.48
CA HIS A 101 -1.19 -5.28 -14.15
C HIS A 101 -2.42 -6.08 -13.69
N ILE A 102 -2.88 -5.85 -12.46
CA ILE A 102 -4.02 -6.58 -11.89
C ILE A 102 -5.21 -5.62 -11.78
N ALA A 103 -6.04 -5.62 -12.81
CA ALA A 103 -7.24 -4.78 -12.82
C ALA A 103 -8.31 -5.29 -11.85
N TYR A 104 -8.94 -4.36 -11.14
CA TYR A 104 -10.14 -4.65 -10.38
C TYR A 104 -11.31 -4.90 -11.35
N ASN A 105 -11.83 -6.09 -11.32
CA ASN A 105 -13.00 -6.47 -12.12
C ASN A 105 -14.01 -7.17 -11.22
N SER A 106 -15.03 -6.44 -10.81
CA SER A 106 -16.14 -6.98 -10.05
C SER A 106 -17.47 -6.52 -10.62
N LYS A 107 -18.36 -7.48 -10.85
CA LYS A 107 -19.71 -7.22 -11.35
C LYS A 107 -20.54 -6.39 -10.36
N TYR A 108 -20.33 -6.59 -9.07
CA TYR A 108 -21.19 -6.02 -8.02
C TYR A 108 -20.55 -4.88 -7.24
N ASN A 109 -19.22 -4.74 -7.30
CA ASN A 109 -18.46 -3.71 -6.60
C ASN A 109 -18.82 -3.58 -5.11
N ARG A 110 -18.95 -4.71 -4.41
CA ARG A 110 -19.28 -4.77 -2.98
C ARG A 110 -18.04 -4.54 -2.12
N LEU A 111 -18.23 -4.11 -0.88
CA LEU A 111 -17.13 -3.91 0.07
C LEU A 111 -16.25 -5.16 0.19
N LEU A 112 -16.82 -6.35 0.39
CA LEU A 112 -16.09 -7.61 0.47
C LEU A 112 -15.22 -7.88 -0.76
N GLU A 113 -15.72 -7.59 -1.96
CA GLU A 113 -14.97 -7.77 -3.20
C GLU A 113 -13.77 -6.83 -3.29
N GLN A 114 -13.93 -5.57 -2.87
CA GLN A 114 -12.81 -4.62 -2.79
C GLN A 114 -11.79 -5.03 -1.72
N MET A 115 -12.26 -5.47 -0.54
CA MET A 115 -11.39 -5.99 0.53
C MET A 115 -10.53 -7.15 0.02
N ILE A 116 -11.17 -8.17 -0.62
CA ILE A 116 -10.45 -9.34 -1.15
C ILE A 116 -9.49 -8.93 -2.25
N PHE A 117 -9.88 -8.04 -3.16
CA PHE A 117 -9.02 -7.56 -4.22
C PHE A 117 -7.74 -6.90 -3.68
N ARG A 118 -7.90 -5.98 -2.73
CA ARG A 118 -6.75 -5.34 -2.07
C ARG A 118 -5.94 -6.34 -1.24
N GLY A 119 -6.61 -7.28 -0.57
CA GLY A 119 -5.95 -8.37 0.15
C GLY A 119 -5.06 -9.23 -0.74
N LYS A 120 -5.49 -9.53 -1.97
CA LYS A 120 -4.66 -10.24 -2.97
C LYS A 120 -3.43 -9.44 -3.38
N GLN A 121 -3.58 -8.14 -3.60
CA GLN A 121 -2.43 -7.27 -3.92
C GLN A 121 -1.42 -7.23 -2.78
N MET A 122 -1.88 -7.12 -1.53
CA MET A 122 -1.00 -7.14 -0.35
C MET A 122 -0.34 -8.49 -0.12
N PHE A 123 -1.07 -9.59 -0.36
CA PHE A 123 -0.49 -10.93 -0.34
C PHE A 123 0.65 -11.07 -1.35
N LEU A 124 0.46 -10.61 -2.58
CA LEU A 124 1.50 -10.62 -3.60
C LEU A 124 2.67 -9.69 -3.23
N LEU A 125 2.38 -8.50 -2.77
CA LEU A 125 3.40 -7.54 -2.33
C LEU A 125 4.29 -8.14 -1.23
N ARG A 126 3.70 -8.88 -0.29
CA ARG A 126 4.43 -9.63 0.75
C ARG A 126 5.35 -10.72 0.17
N GLN A 127 4.97 -11.36 -0.96
CA GLN A 127 5.86 -12.33 -1.63
C GLN A 127 7.03 -11.62 -2.34
N LEU A 128 6.82 -10.42 -2.85
CA LEU A 128 7.87 -9.63 -3.51
C LEU A 128 8.85 -9.05 -2.49
N LEU A 129 8.38 -8.69 -1.31
CA LEU A 129 9.11 -8.01 -0.24
C LEU A 129 9.06 -8.82 1.08
N PRO A 130 9.58 -10.05 1.12
CA PRO A 130 9.46 -10.92 2.30
C PRO A 130 10.28 -10.44 3.50
N ASP A 131 11.23 -9.56 3.29
CA ASP A 131 12.10 -9.02 4.35
C ASP A 131 11.47 -7.78 5.01
N GLU A 132 10.45 -7.18 4.37
CA GLU A 132 9.71 -6.05 4.93
C GLU A 132 8.71 -6.51 5.99
N PRO A 133 8.58 -5.81 7.12
CA PRO A 133 7.55 -6.12 8.12
C PRO A 133 6.13 -5.92 7.56
N GLU A 134 5.16 -6.67 8.05
CA GLU A 134 3.78 -6.65 7.53
C GLU A 134 3.12 -5.26 7.67
N TRP A 135 3.43 -4.49 8.70
CA TRP A 135 2.91 -3.12 8.84
C TRP A 135 3.44 -2.18 7.76
N GLU A 136 4.69 -2.36 7.30
CA GLU A 136 5.23 -1.58 6.17
C GLU A 136 4.52 -1.92 4.86
N ILE A 137 4.21 -3.19 4.62
CA ILE A 137 3.48 -3.64 3.43
C ILE A 137 2.12 -2.93 3.28
N ILE A 138 1.41 -2.73 4.39
CA ILE A 138 0.13 -2.01 4.38
C ILE A 138 0.31 -0.49 4.57
N GLY A 139 1.50 -0.02 4.94
CA GLY A 139 1.78 1.37 5.26
C GLY A 139 1.19 1.82 6.59
N TYR A 140 1.14 0.94 7.58
CA TYR A 140 0.78 1.23 8.96
C TYR A 140 2.02 1.51 9.81
N SER A 141 1.84 2.13 10.99
CA SER A 141 2.81 2.03 12.05
C SER A 141 2.70 0.66 12.75
N GLN A 142 3.74 0.28 13.48
CA GLN A 142 3.68 -0.94 14.27
C GLN A 142 2.56 -0.91 15.31
N GLU A 143 2.28 0.26 15.90
CA GLU A 143 1.18 0.45 16.86
C GLU A 143 -0.19 0.25 16.19
N GLN A 144 -0.38 0.79 14.98
CA GLN A 144 -1.61 0.60 14.20
C GLN A 144 -1.82 -0.88 13.84
N TRP A 145 -0.75 -1.56 13.46
CA TRP A 145 -0.79 -2.99 13.19
C TRP A 145 -1.17 -3.80 14.44
N ASN A 146 -0.49 -3.56 15.56
CA ASN A 146 -0.76 -4.22 16.85
C ASN A 146 -2.20 -3.97 17.30
N TRP A 147 -2.72 -2.76 17.10
CA TRP A 147 -4.12 -2.44 17.36
C TRP A 147 -5.06 -3.32 16.54
N CYS A 148 -4.81 -3.47 15.24
CA CYS A 148 -5.62 -4.31 14.36
C CYS A 148 -5.62 -5.78 14.81
N GLU A 149 -4.46 -6.33 15.17
CA GLU A 149 -4.35 -7.71 15.66
C GLU A 149 -5.09 -7.91 17.00
N LEU A 150 -4.95 -6.97 17.93
CA LEU A 150 -5.62 -7.02 19.22
C LEU A 150 -7.14 -6.98 19.09
N TYR A 151 -7.67 -6.18 18.17
CA TYR A 151 -9.10 -5.95 17.99
C TYR A 151 -9.71 -6.70 16.80
N GLU A 152 -9.01 -7.65 16.17
CA GLU A 152 -9.47 -8.37 14.96
C GLU A 152 -10.91 -8.89 15.11
N ARG A 153 -11.23 -9.54 16.22
CA ARG A 153 -12.58 -10.07 16.49
C ARG A 153 -13.63 -8.96 16.61
N ALA A 154 -13.30 -7.86 17.25
CA ALA A 154 -14.21 -6.72 17.40
C ALA A 154 -14.47 -6.03 16.06
N ILE A 155 -13.43 -5.89 15.23
CA ILE A 155 -13.54 -5.37 13.87
C ILE A 155 -14.52 -6.21 13.05
N TRP A 156 -14.36 -7.53 13.05
CA TRP A 156 -15.25 -8.45 12.34
C TRP A 156 -16.70 -8.32 12.83
N ASN A 157 -16.92 -8.36 14.15
CA ASN A 157 -18.25 -8.23 14.73
C ASN A 157 -18.91 -6.93 14.29
N ARG A 158 -18.15 -5.82 14.30
CA ARG A 158 -18.67 -4.51 13.89
C ARG A 158 -19.11 -4.47 12.43
N ILE A 159 -18.31 -5.03 11.52
CA ILE A 159 -18.64 -5.12 10.10
C ILE A 159 -19.90 -5.98 9.88
N MET A 160 -20.01 -7.10 10.60
CA MET A 160 -21.15 -8.00 10.52
C MET A 160 -22.44 -7.39 11.08
N GLU A 161 -22.38 -6.71 12.20
CA GLU A 161 -23.50 -5.99 12.82
C GLU A 161 -24.07 -4.92 11.90
N LYS A 162 -23.19 -4.16 11.24
CA LYS A 162 -23.58 -3.12 10.26
C LYS A 162 -24.05 -3.70 8.94
N LYS A 163 -23.81 -4.98 8.68
CA LYS A 163 -24.09 -5.67 7.40
C LYS A 163 -23.40 -4.99 6.20
N ASP A 164 -22.20 -4.47 6.40
CA ASP A 164 -21.52 -3.64 5.40
C ASP A 164 -20.84 -4.45 4.30
N LEU A 165 -20.55 -5.75 4.50
CA LEU A 165 -19.81 -6.58 3.53
C LEU A 165 -20.38 -6.57 2.11
N PHE A 166 -21.69 -6.47 1.97
CA PHE A 166 -22.36 -6.53 0.67
C PHE A 166 -22.87 -5.17 0.17
N LYS A 167 -22.53 -4.10 0.89
CA LYS A 167 -22.85 -2.74 0.48
C LYS A 167 -22.02 -2.30 -0.72
N THR A 168 -22.61 -1.41 -1.53
CA THR A 168 -22.03 -0.85 -2.77
C THR A 168 -21.97 0.68 -2.74
N GLU A 169 -22.51 1.30 -1.70
CA GLU A 169 -22.56 2.75 -1.54
C GLU A 169 -21.15 3.34 -1.40
N SER A 170 -20.82 4.27 -2.27
CA SER A 170 -19.47 4.85 -2.36
C SER A 170 -18.93 5.39 -1.03
N LEU A 171 -19.79 5.99 -0.19
CA LEU A 171 -19.40 6.50 1.12
C LEU A 171 -18.97 5.37 2.07
N VAL A 172 -19.69 4.24 2.06
CA VAL A 172 -19.32 3.08 2.88
C VAL A 172 -18.02 2.46 2.36
N LEU A 173 -17.91 2.26 1.05
CA LEU A 173 -16.70 1.70 0.43
C LEU A 173 -15.48 2.56 0.75
N SER A 174 -15.59 3.87 0.54
CA SER A 174 -14.46 4.79 0.78
C SER A 174 -14.07 4.87 2.25
N SER A 175 -15.02 4.80 3.19
CA SER A 175 -14.71 4.84 4.63
C SER A 175 -13.88 3.66 5.11
N TYR A 176 -14.03 2.48 4.49
CA TYR A 176 -13.24 1.29 4.81
C TYR A 176 -11.95 1.18 4.00
N MET A 177 -11.95 1.66 2.74
CA MET A 177 -10.90 1.33 1.77
C MET A 177 -9.89 2.45 1.53
N ASN A 178 -10.29 3.72 1.73
CA ASN A 178 -9.44 4.86 1.43
C ASN A 178 -8.59 5.27 2.63
N ASP A 179 -7.54 6.03 2.34
CA ASP A 179 -6.74 6.69 3.35
C ASP A 179 -7.56 7.64 4.21
N GLY A 180 -7.23 7.68 5.47
CA GLY A 180 -7.86 8.55 6.45
C GLY A 180 -7.17 8.44 7.81
N PRO A 181 -7.46 9.34 8.73
CA PRO A 181 -6.91 9.28 10.09
C PRO A 181 -7.42 8.05 10.85
N PHE A 182 -8.62 7.56 10.52
CA PHE A 182 -9.25 6.38 11.10
C PHE A 182 -10.35 5.86 10.16
N THR A 183 -10.82 4.63 10.43
CA THR A 183 -11.99 4.03 9.74
C THR A 183 -13.26 4.34 10.54
N ALA A 184 -14.00 5.36 10.12
CA ALA A 184 -15.16 5.91 10.85
C ALA A 184 -16.26 4.88 11.15
N GLU A 185 -16.42 3.89 10.28
CA GLU A 185 -17.41 2.83 10.45
C GLU A 185 -17.12 1.89 11.62
N VAL A 186 -15.86 1.84 12.10
CA VAL A 186 -15.44 0.99 13.19
C VAL A 186 -15.26 1.80 14.47
N THR A 187 -14.23 2.63 14.57
CA THR A 187 -13.97 3.54 15.69
C THR A 187 -12.92 4.58 15.34
N GLN A 188 -12.88 5.69 16.08
CA GLN A 188 -11.85 6.73 15.93
C GLN A 188 -10.44 6.26 16.35
N ASP A 189 -10.33 5.18 17.14
CA ASP A 189 -9.04 4.60 17.54
C ASP A 189 -8.45 3.68 16.47
N SER A 190 -9.24 3.30 15.45
CA SER A 190 -8.78 2.43 14.38
C SER A 190 -7.86 3.18 13.40
N PRO A 191 -6.93 2.50 12.72
CA PRO A 191 -6.27 3.11 11.57
C PRO A 191 -7.25 3.32 10.41
N GLY A 192 -6.87 4.17 9.45
CA GLY A 192 -7.54 4.25 8.15
C GLY A 192 -7.33 2.98 7.34
N ARG A 193 -8.04 2.82 6.23
CA ARG A 193 -7.92 1.67 5.31
C ARG A 193 -8.14 0.29 5.94
N LEU A 194 -8.89 0.22 7.05
CA LEU A 194 -9.06 -1.03 7.80
C LEU A 194 -9.66 -2.15 6.96
N GLY A 195 -10.46 -1.82 5.94
CA GLY A 195 -10.98 -2.79 4.98
C GLY A 195 -9.88 -3.49 4.16
N GLN A 196 -8.78 -2.80 3.87
CA GLN A 196 -7.63 -3.42 3.19
C GLN A 196 -6.94 -4.44 4.10
N TRP A 197 -6.76 -4.12 5.38
CA TRP A 197 -6.21 -5.04 6.38
C TRP A 197 -7.08 -6.29 6.53
N VAL A 198 -8.41 -6.11 6.68
CA VAL A 198 -9.37 -7.21 6.78
C VAL A 198 -9.30 -8.09 5.52
N GLY A 199 -9.28 -7.49 4.34
CA GLY A 199 -9.11 -8.21 3.07
C GLY A 199 -7.84 -9.05 3.03
N TRP A 200 -6.73 -8.51 3.50
CA TRP A 200 -5.47 -9.23 3.58
C TRP A 200 -5.54 -10.41 4.57
N ARG A 201 -6.17 -10.25 5.73
CA ARG A 201 -6.41 -11.35 6.69
C ARG A 201 -7.23 -12.48 6.08
N ILE A 202 -8.30 -12.14 5.31
CA ILE A 202 -9.11 -13.14 4.58
C ILE A 202 -8.24 -13.91 3.59
N VAL A 203 -7.48 -13.21 2.74
CA VAL A 203 -6.65 -13.84 1.72
C VAL A 203 -5.57 -14.70 2.35
N ASN A 204 -4.87 -14.19 3.39
CA ASN A 204 -3.86 -14.97 4.11
C ASN A 204 -4.46 -16.26 4.73
N SER A 205 -5.65 -16.17 5.32
CA SER A 205 -6.33 -17.35 5.86
C SER A 205 -6.68 -18.37 4.76
N TYR A 206 -7.18 -17.89 3.62
CA TYR A 206 -7.47 -18.74 2.47
C TYR A 206 -6.21 -19.46 1.97
N MET A 207 -5.13 -18.72 1.73
CA MET A 207 -3.87 -19.27 1.18
C MET A 207 -3.19 -20.26 2.14
N ARG A 208 -3.27 -20.03 3.45
CA ARG A 208 -2.76 -20.98 4.46
C ARG A 208 -3.48 -22.34 4.43
N ASN A 209 -4.78 -22.33 4.13
CA ASN A 209 -5.63 -23.52 4.13
C ASN A 209 -5.72 -24.20 2.73
N ASN A 210 -5.21 -23.56 1.67
CA ASN A 210 -5.28 -24.05 0.30
C ASN A 210 -3.89 -23.96 -0.35
N LYS A 211 -2.97 -24.82 0.09
CA LYS A 211 -1.56 -24.82 -0.35
C LYS A 211 -1.34 -25.32 -1.79
N GLU A 212 -2.37 -25.84 -2.43
CA GLU A 212 -2.32 -26.40 -3.79
C GLU A 212 -2.81 -25.39 -4.85
N VAL A 213 -3.07 -24.15 -4.43
CA VAL A 213 -3.55 -23.07 -5.31
C VAL A 213 -2.40 -22.18 -5.74
#